data_a6f3b8275005647316c3bdf65a3d7e7d
#
_entry.id   a6f3b8275005647316c3bdf65a3d7e7d
#
_cell.length_a   1.000
_cell.length_b   1.000
_cell.length_c   1.000
_cell.angle_alpha   90.00
_cell.angle_beta   90.00
_cell.angle_gamma   90.00
#
_symmetry.space_group_name_H-M   'P 1'
#
loop_
_entity.id
_entity.type
_entity.pdbx_description
1 polymer ?
#
loop_
_entity_poly.entity_id
_entity_poly.type
_entity_poly.pdbx_seq_one_letter_code
_entity_poly.pdbx_strand_id
1 'polypeptide(L)'
;MNYSKEDINKWKATHGDLFEISVEGKSCVLHKPTRQDLSYASVIKDPIKMSEVMLKQLWVAGDEEFKTNDELFMAVVAKMDEVLKVKEAEIKKL
;
A
#
# COMPACT_ATOMS: atom_id res chain seq x y z
N MET A 1 -11.40 12.07 2.08
CA MET A 1 -12.50 11.11 2.34
C MET A 1 -12.38 10.60 3.76
N ASN A 2 -13.48 10.58 4.50
CA ASN A 2 -13.49 10.06 5.87
C ASN A 2 -13.99 8.62 5.89
N TYR A 3 -13.35 7.81 6.69
CA TYR A 3 -13.71 6.41 6.86
C TYR A 3 -14.30 6.22 8.25
N SER A 4 -15.39 5.46 8.36
CA SER A 4 -16.01 5.21 9.66
C SER A 4 -15.14 4.25 10.49
N LYS A 5 -15.26 4.34 11.82
CA LYS A 5 -14.58 3.38 12.69
C LYS A 5 -15.01 1.95 12.42
N GLU A 6 -16.27 1.77 12.09
CA GLU A 6 -16.83 0.45 11.77
C GLU A 6 -16.15 -0.14 10.53
N ASP A 7 -16.01 0.66 9.48
CA ASP A 7 -15.31 0.24 8.27
C ASP A 7 -13.86 -0.10 8.55
N ILE A 8 -13.17 0.77 9.27
CA ILE A 8 -11.76 0.57 9.62
C ILE A 8 -11.57 -0.71 10.42
N ASN A 9 -12.43 -0.94 11.41
CA ASN A 9 -12.36 -2.15 12.24
C ASN A 9 -12.61 -3.41 11.40
N LYS A 10 -13.55 -3.35 10.48
CA LYS A 10 -13.85 -4.46 9.58
C LYS A 10 -12.66 -4.77 8.67
N TRP A 11 -12.05 -3.75 8.11
CA TRP A 11 -10.88 -3.91 7.24
C TRP A 11 -9.67 -4.44 8.01
N LYS A 12 -9.45 -3.97 9.23
CA LYS A 12 -8.37 -4.48 10.10
C LYS A 12 -8.56 -5.94 10.44
N ALA A 13 -9.80 -6.36 10.67
CA ALA A 13 -10.11 -7.77 10.95
C ALA A 13 -9.76 -8.67 9.75
N THR A 14 -9.92 -8.16 8.53
CA THR A 14 -9.65 -8.92 7.31
C THR A 14 -8.17 -8.84 6.90
N HIS A 15 -7.55 -7.66 7.00
CA HIS A 15 -6.25 -7.37 6.40
C HIS A 15 -5.13 -7.11 7.41
N GLY A 16 -5.43 -6.94 8.70
CA GLY A 16 -4.44 -6.53 9.70
C GLY A 16 -4.21 -5.03 9.67
N ASP A 17 -2.96 -4.61 9.79
CA ASP A 17 -2.60 -3.19 9.83
C ASP A 17 -2.98 -2.46 8.56
N LEU A 18 -3.49 -1.24 8.72
CA LEU A 18 -3.89 -0.37 7.61
C LEU A 18 -3.08 0.92 7.65
N PHE A 19 -2.90 1.51 6.46
CA PHE A 19 -2.23 2.78 6.29
C PHE A 19 -3.09 3.69 5.44
N GLU A 20 -3.26 4.94 5.86
CA GLU A 20 -3.95 5.94 5.07
C GLU A 20 -2.92 6.89 4.45
N ILE A 21 -3.02 7.10 3.16
CA ILE A 21 -2.17 8.04 2.43
C ILE A 21 -3.05 9.15 1.89
N SER A 22 -2.69 10.40 2.22
CA SER A 22 -3.46 11.56 1.81
C SER A 22 -2.65 12.48 0.92
N VAL A 23 -3.25 12.96 -0.16
CA VAL A 23 -2.63 13.90 -1.11
C VAL A 23 -3.69 14.91 -1.53
N GLU A 24 -3.49 16.18 -1.20
CA GLU A 24 -4.35 17.29 -1.64
C GLU A 24 -5.86 17.04 -1.41
N GLY A 25 -6.21 16.60 -0.21
CA GLY A 25 -7.61 16.37 0.16
C GLY A 25 -8.19 15.05 -0.31
N LYS A 26 -7.42 14.26 -1.05
CA LYS A 26 -7.80 12.91 -1.47
C LYS A 26 -7.04 11.91 -0.63
N SER A 27 -7.62 10.74 -0.42
CA SER A 27 -6.97 9.72 0.38
C SER A 27 -7.28 8.31 -0.11
N CYS A 28 -6.41 7.38 0.28
CA CYS A 28 -6.65 5.96 0.08
C CYS A 28 -6.15 5.18 1.29
N VAL A 29 -6.67 3.98 1.45
CA VAL A 29 -6.28 3.07 2.51
C VAL A 29 -5.65 1.83 1.87
N LEU A 30 -4.47 1.49 2.36
CA LEU A 30 -3.73 0.31 1.94
C LEU A 30 -3.54 -0.60 3.14
N HIS A 31 -3.57 -1.92 2.91
CA HIS A 31 -3.21 -2.86 3.97
C HIS A 31 -1.71 -3.17 3.92
N LYS A 32 -1.21 -3.70 5.03
CA LYS A 32 0.18 -4.14 5.12
C LYS A 32 0.43 -5.25 4.10
N PRO A 33 1.55 -5.20 3.36
CA PRO A 33 1.84 -6.23 2.36
C PRO A 33 2.02 -7.61 3.01
N THR A 34 1.48 -8.63 2.36
CA THR A 34 1.68 -10.01 2.74
C THR A 34 2.83 -10.60 1.93
N ARG A 35 3.30 -11.78 2.36
CA ARG A 35 4.31 -12.51 1.59
C ARG A 35 3.83 -12.80 0.17
N GLN A 36 2.56 -13.11 0.01
CA GLN A 36 1.95 -13.37 -1.29
C GLN A 36 1.97 -12.12 -2.18
N ASP A 37 1.65 -10.96 -1.62
CA ASP A 37 1.70 -9.70 -2.36
C ASP A 37 3.10 -9.41 -2.90
N LEU A 38 4.10 -9.59 -2.03
CA LEU A 38 5.49 -9.37 -2.40
C LEU A 38 5.98 -10.36 -3.45
N SER A 39 5.57 -11.61 -3.32
CA SER A 39 5.92 -12.66 -4.28
C SER A 39 5.36 -12.34 -5.66
N TYR A 40 4.11 -11.93 -5.71
CA TYR A 40 3.45 -11.56 -6.97
C TYR A 40 4.14 -10.39 -7.65
N ALA A 41 4.48 -9.36 -6.89
CA ALA A 41 5.14 -8.17 -7.43
C ALA A 41 6.58 -8.43 -7.85
N SER A 42 7.28 -9.36 -7.19
CA SER A 42 8.71 -9.59 -7.40
C SER A 42 9.06 -10.11 -8.80
N VAL A 43 8.10 -10.70 -9.52
CA VAL A 43 8.33 -11.21 -10.88
C VAL A 43 8.22 -10.12 -11.94
N ILE A 44 7.79 -8.91 -11.55
CA ILE A 44 7.61 -7.79 -12.47
C ILE A 44 8.89 -6.97 -12.50
N LYS A 45 9.48 -6.84 -13.70
CA LYS A 45 10.79 -6.18 -13.87
C LYS A 45 10.70 -4.67 -14.01
N ASP A 46 9.62 -4.16 -14.59
CA ASP A 46 9.42 -2.73 -14.78
C ASP A 46 9.02 -2.10 -13.45
N PRO A 47 9.81 -1.14 -12.89
CA PRO A 47 9.50 -0.54 -11.58
C PRO A 47 8.13 0.15 -11.53
N ILE A 48 7.71 0.80 -12.61
CA ILE A 48 6.41 1.48 -12.65
C ILE A 48 5.27 0.46 -12.65
N LYS A 49 5.38 -0.59 -13.45
CA LYS A 49 4.38 -1.66 -13.47
C LYS A 49 4.33 -2.39 -12.14
N MET A 50 5.48 -2.61 -11.51
CA MET A 50 5.53 -3.21 -10.19
C MET A 50 4.78 -2.35 -9.18
N SER A 51 4.98 -1.03 -9.21
CA SER A 51 4.28 -0.10 -8.33
C SER A 51 2.77 -0.09 -8.58
N GLU A 52 2.34 -0.17 -9.84
CA GLU A 52 0.92 -0.27 -10.19
C GLU A 52 0.30 -1.53 -9.60
N VAL A 53 0.99 -2.67 -9.74
CA VAL A 53 0.52 -3.95 -9.21
C VAL A 53 0.47 -3.90 -7.69
N MET A 54 1.50 -3.35 -7.03
CA MET A 54 1.50 -3.22 -5.58
C MET A 54 0.36 -2.35 -5.08
N LEU A 55 0.10 -1.23 -5.74
CA LEU A 55 -1.01 -0.37 -5.36
C LEU A 55 -2.34 -1.12 -5.43
N LYS A 56 -2.56 -1.90 -6.48
CA LYS A 56 -3.78 -2.71 -6.62
C LYS A 56 -3.86 -3.80 -5.57
N GLN A 57 -2.74 -4.48 -5.29
CA GLN A 57 -2.70 -5.56 -4.30
C GLN A 57 -2.98 -5.07 -2.89
N LEU A 58 -2.47 -3.88 -2.54
CA LEU A 58 -2.61 -3.34 -1.19
C LEU A 58 -3.87 -2.50 -1.00
N TRP A 59 -4.58 -2.20 -2.07
CA TRP A 59 -5.73 -1.30 -2.06
C TRP A 59 -6.89 -1.88 -1.22
N VAL A 60 -7.38 -1.07 -0.28
CA VAL A 60 -8.57 -1.39 0.51
C VAL A 60 -9.73 -0.49 0.11
N ALA A 61 -9.49 0.83 0.10
CA ALA A 61 -10.53 1.80 -0.21
C ALA A 61 -9.90 3.16 -0.54
N GLY A 62 -10.67 4.05 -1.12
CA GLY A 62 -10.24 5.43 -1.33
C GLY A 62 -10.64 5.98 -2.68
N ASP A 63 -10.03 7.11 -3.01
CA ASP A 63 -10.28 7.80 -4.26
C ASP A 63 -9.62 7.05 -5.42
N GLU A 64 -10.44 6.64 -6.39
CA GLU A 64 -9.95 5.87 -7.54
C GLU A 64 -8.99 6.67 -8.42
N GLU A 65 -8.98 7.99 -8.30
CA GLU A 65 -8.07 8.84 -9.04
C GLU A 65 -6.59 8.52 -8.79
N PHE A 66 -6.25 7.92 -7.65
CA PHE A 66 -4.89 7.48 -7.39
C PHE A 66 -4.42 6.42 -8.39
N LYS A 67 -5.34 5.71 -9.02
CA LYS A 67 -5.03 4.68 -10.01
C LYS A 67 -4.93 5.22 -11.43
N THR A 68 -5.56 6.37 -11.72
CA THR A 68 -5.72 6.89 -13.09
C THR A 68 -5.00 8.21 -13.33
N ASN A 69 -4.76 9.00 -12.29
CA ASN A 69 -4.06 10.28 -12.40
C ASN A 69 -2.58 10.08 -12.10
N ASP A 70 -1.72 10.42 -13.04
CA ASP A 70 -0.28 10.17 -12.92
C ASP A 70 0.35 10.90 -11.72
N GLU A 71 -0.03 12.14 -11.47
CA GLU A 71 0.52 12.91 -10.35
C GLU A 71 0.15 12.29 -9.01
N LEU A 72 -1.11 11.88 -8.87
CA LEU A 72 -1.58 11.22 -7.64
C LEU A 72 -0.95 9.85 -7.48
N PHE A 73 -0.82 9.10 -8.57
CA PHE A 73 -0.17 7.80 -8.57
C PHE A 73 1.29 7.93 -8.09
N MET A 74 2.04 8.87 -8.66
CA MET A 74 3.44 9.06 -8.27
C MET A 74 3.59 9.51 -6.82
N ALA A 75 2.65 10.34 -6.33
CA ALA A 75 2.65 10.78 -4.93
C ALA A 75 2.41 9.61 -3.98
N VAL A 76 1.47 8.74 -4.29
CA VAL A 76 1.18 7.58 -3.44
C VAL A 76 2.32 6.56 -3.48
N VAL A 77 2.93 6.35 -4.63
CA VAL A 77 4.07 5.44 -4.78
C VAL A 77 5.25 5.90 -3.92
N ALA A 78 5.50 7.21 -3.86
CA ALA A 78 6.56 7.74 -3.02
C ALA A 78 6.36 7.42 -1.53
N LYS A 79 5.11 7.32 -1.09
CA LYS A 79 4.79 6.97 0.30
C LYS A 79 4.68 5.47 0.54
N MET A 80 4.49 4.68 -0.50
CA MET A 80 4.38 3.23 -0.37
C MET A 80 5.66 2.60 0.21
N ASP A 81 6.80 3.22 0.03
CA ASP A 81 8.05 2.73 0.60
C ASP A 81 7.96 2.59 2.12
N GLU A 82 7.24 3.50 2.78
CA GLU A 82 7.04 3.43 4.23
C GLU A 82 6.14 2.26 4.62
N VAL A 83 5.12 1.98 3.80
CA VAL A 83 4.22 0.84 4.00
C VAL A 83 4.95 -0.49 3.79
N LEU A 84 5.85 -0.51 2.82
CA LEU A 84 6.62 -1.71 2.45
C LEU A 84 7.83 -1.96 3.35
N LYS A 85 8.12 -1.03 4.25
CA LYS A 85 9.30 -1.14 5.13
C LYS A 85 9.22 -2.39 5.98
N VAL A 86 10.26 -3.21 5.91
CA VAL A 86 10.35 -4.43 6.71
C VAL A 86 11.07 -4.17 8.03
N LYS A 87 10.86 -5.05 9.00
CA LYS A 87 11.59 -4.99 10.26
C LYS A 87 13.07 -5.29 10.01
N GLU A 88 13.92 -4.57 10.71
CA GLU A 88 15.35 -4.82 10.64
C GLU A 88 15.69 -6.09 11.42
N ALA A 89 16.61 -6.85 10.87
CA ALA A 89 17.13 -8.02 11.52
C ALA A 89 18.65 -7.89 11.65
N GLU A 90 19.19 -8.45 12.74
CA GLU A 90 20.62 -8.51 12.92
C GLU A 90 21.11 -9.92 12.62
N ILE A 91 22.32 -10.01 12.07
CA ILE A 91 22.96 -11.29 11.83
C ILE A 91 24.24 -11.35 12.66
N LYS A 92 24.43 -12.47 13.33
CA LYS A 92 25.64 -12.71 14.11
C LYS A 92 26.22 -14.05 13.72
N LYS A 93 27.50 -14.03 13.38
CA LYS A 93 28.25 -15.28 13.11
C LYS A 93 28.63 -15.95 14.43
N LEU A 94 28.23 -17.18 14.58
CA LEU A 94 28.54 -17.98 15.78
C LEU A 94 29.90 -18.64 15.64
#